data_1e264e151d06df99ef5ccc52cd3fcd1f
#
_entry.id   1e264e151d06df99ef5ccc52cd3fcd1f
#
_cell.length_a   1.000
_cell.length_b   1.000
_cell.length_c   1.000
_cell.angle_alpha   90.00
_cell.angle_beta   90.00
_cell.angle_gamma   90.00
#
_symmetry.space_group_name_H-M   'P 1'
#
loop_
_entity.id
_entity.type
_entity.pdbx_description
1 polymer ?
#
loop_
_entity_poly.entity_id
_entity_poly.type
_entity_poly.pdbx_seq_one_letter_code
_entity_poly.pdbx_strand_id
1 'polypeptide(L)'
;MVPDALAQVDPALRTRLRVTQQCRAEQVDMLQARYREIGIDAEIRTFFDDMPDRFAKSDLVISRAGASSVAELAASGRPAILIPFAGAMDDHQTANARQLEAAGGGICLAEAELDAAALAARITTFLSDLPTLAAMGRGGRGLAAVDAADTIAGYALDLAASGGSRSAR
;
A
#
# COMPACT_ATOMS: atom_id res chain seq x y z
N MET A 1 -6.85 7.67 13.18
CA MET A 1 -7.47 6.38 12.77
C MET A 1 -6.51 5.20 12.95
N VAL A 2 -5.35 5.09 12.26
CA VAL A 2 -4.47 3.89 12.39
C VAL A 2 -4.02 3.62 13.82
N PRO A 3 -3.47 4.57 14.59
CA PRO A 3 -3.10 4.33 15.98
C PRO A 3 -4.29 3.91 16.86
N ASP A 4 -5.48 4.45 16.60
CA ASP A 4 -6.68 4.12 17.40
C ASP A 4 -7.22 2.72 17.07
N ALA A 5 -7.05 2.28 15.82
CA ALA A 5 -7.31 0.90 15.43
C ALA A 5 -6.32 -0.06 16.12
N LEU A 6 -5.03 0.26 16.08
CA LEU A 6 -3.99 -0.56 16.72
C LEU A 6 -4.13 -0.61 18.25
N ALA A 7 -4.69 0.42 18.88
CA ALA A 7 -5.03 0.40 20.31
C ALA A 7 -6.08 -0.65 20.66
N GLN A 8 -6.94 -1.04 19.71
CA GLN A 8 -8.01 -2.03 19.88
C GLN A 8 -7.60 -3.46 19.51
N VAL A 9 -6.40 -3.64 18.96
CA VAL A 9 -5.83 -4.97 18.69
C VAL A 9 -5.49 -5.65 20.02
N ASP A 10 -5.64 -6.99 20.07
CA ASP A 10 -5.29 -7.78 21.24
C ASP A 10 -3.91 -7.43 21.79
N PRO A 11 -3.75 -7.20 23.11
CA PRO A 11 -2.47 -6.82 23.71
C PRO A 11 -1.32 -7.77 23.39
N ALA A 12 -1.56 -9.08 23.33
CA ALA A 12 -0.52 -10.06 23.03
C ALA A 12 -0.03 -9.96 21.58
N LEU A 13 -0.91 -9.60 20.65
CA LEU A 13 -0.51 -9.31 19.27
C LEU A 13 0.15 -7.92 19.18
N ARG A 14 -0.42 -6.92 19.85
CA ARG A 14 0.05 -5.54 19.82
C ARG A 14 1.49 -5.36 20.27
N THR A 15 1.93 -6.07 21.31
CA THR A 15 3.32 -6.02 21.80
C THR A 15 4.36 -6.51 20.80
N ARG A 16 3.94 -7.22 19.74
CA ARG A 16 4.81 -7.74 18.68
C ARG A 16 4.85 -6.80 17.48
N LEU A 17 4.01 -5.77 17.44
CA LEU A 17 3.92 -4.85 16.31
C LEU A 17 5.09 -3.88 16.30
N ARG A 18 5.61 -3.65 15.13
CA ARG A 18 6.47 -2.52 14.79
C ARG A 18 5.82 -1.73 13.68
N VAL A 19 5.77 -0.43 13.81
CA VAL A 19 5.08 0.43 12.85
C VAL A 19 6.07 1.40 12.23
N THR A 20 6.01 1.50 10.91
CA THR A 20 6.63 2.59 10.16
C THR A 20 5.51 3.41 9.54
N GLN A 21 5.42 4.68 9.89
CA GLN A 21 4.35 5.54 9.39
C GLN A 21 4.89 6.86 8.85
N GLN A 22 4.54 7.17 7.61
CA GLN A 22 4.73 8.51 7.06
C GLN A 22 3.54 9.40 7.42
N CYS A 23 3.81 10.64 7.78
CA CYS A 23 2.77 11.63 8.10
C CYS A 23 3.26 13.05 7.76
N ARG A 24 2.36 14.02 7.87
CA ARG A 24 2.72 15.43 7.73
C ARG A 24 3.51 15.91 8.96
N ALA A 25 4.34 16.93 8.79
CA ALA A 25 5.22 17.43 9.84
C ALA A 25 4.46 17.79 11.13
N GLU A 26 3.32 18.43 11.00
CA GLU A 26 2.45 18.82 12.11
C GLU A 26 1.84 17.66 12.90
N GLN A 27 1.92 16.45 12.40
CA GLN A 27 1.35 15.25 13.01
C GLN A 27 2.39 14.39 13.74
N VAL A 28 3.69 14.64 13.52
CA VAL A 28 4.78 13.76 14.01
C VAL A 28 4.71 13.58 15.52
N ASP A 29 4.72 14.67 16.28
CA ASP A 29 4.78 14.63 17.75
C ASP A 29 3.53 13.96 18.34
N MET A 30 2.35 14.28 17.79
CA MET A 30 1.08 13.69 18.21
C MET A 30 1.07 12.17 17.98
N LEU A 31 1.52 11.73 16.80
CA LEU A 31 1.56 10.31 16.47
C LEU A 31 2.58 9.55 17.31
N GLN A 32 3.77 10.13 17.53
CA GLN A 32 4.78 9.52 18.40
C GLN A 32 4.27 9.37 19.84
N ALA A 33 3.59 10.40 20.37
CA ALA A 33 2.98 10.33 21.70
C ALA A 33 1.91 9.22 21.76
N ARG A 34 1.05 9.15 20.73
CA ARG A 34 -0.02 8.16 20.67
C ARG A 34 0.49 6.73 20.59
N TYR A 35 1.53 6.46 19.77
CA TYR A 35 2.14 5.13 19.69
C TYR A 35 2.81 4.70 20.99
N ARG A 36 3.49 5.63 21.67
CA ARG A 36 4.07 5.37 23.01
C ARG A 36 3.00 5.05 24.04
N GLU A 37 1.88 5.77 24.04
CA GLU A 37 0.75 5.53 24.95
C GLU A 37 0.18 4.12 24.81
N ILE A 38 0.05 3.62 23.58
CA ILE A 38 -0.48 2.28 23.30
C ILE A 38 0.59 1.18 23.32
N GLY A 39 1.84 1.52 23.65
CA GLY A 39 2.94 0.55 23.81
C GLY A 39 3.45 -0.05 22.50
N ILE A 40 3.36 0.66 21.39
CA ILE A 40 3.86 0.20 20.07
C ILE A 40 5.16 0.93 19.73
N ASP A 41 6.18 0.16 19.32
CA ASP A 41 7.40 0.71 18.73
C ASP A 41 7.10 1.24 17.33
N ALA A 42 7.25 2.56 17.14
CA ALA A 42 6.87 3.22 15.90
C ALA A 42 7.93 4.21 15.41
N GLU A 43 8.35 4.05 14.16
CA GLU A 43 9.14 5.03 13.43
C GLU A 43 8.24 5.96 12.63
N ILE A 44 8.17 7.22 13.03
CA ILE A 44 7.33 8.24 12.40
C ILE A 44 8.21 9.26 11.70
N ARG A 45 8.01 9.46 10.40
CA ARG A 45 8.74 10.45 9.60
C ARG A 45 7.83 11.16 8.61
N THR A 46 8.29 12.31 8.15
CA THR A 46 7.61 13.07 7.08
C THR A 46 7.88 12.50 5.69
N PHE A 47 9.01 11.80 5.53
CA PHE A 47 9.43 11.17 4.29
C PHE A 47 10.35 9.99 4.56
N PHE A 48 10.31 8.99 3.70
CA PHE A 48 11.23 7.85 3.65
C PHE A 48 11.81 7.74 2.23
N ASP A 49 13.11 7.66 2.12
CA ASP A 49 13.87 7.51 0.87
C ASP A 49 14.19 6.04 0.53
N ASP A 50 13.93 5.14 1.47
CA ASP A 50 14.22 3.71 1.42
C ASP A 50 12.93 2.84 1.33
N MET A 51 11.88 3.34 0.64
CA MET A 51 10.58 2.65 0.56
C MET A 51 10.66 1.20 0.06
N PRO A 52 11.46 0.84 -0.96
CA PRO A 52 11.60 -0.55 -1.39
C PRO A 52 12.04 -1.49 -0.25
N ASP A 53 13.02 -1.07 0.54
CA ASP A 53 13.52 -1.84 1.68
C ASP A 53 12.48 -1.97 2.80
N ARG A 54 11.69 -0.92 3.02
CA ARG A 54 10.60 -0.92 4.00
C ARG A 54 9.48 -1.85 3.58
N PHE A 55 9.07 -1.81 2.33
CA PHE A 55 8.12 -2.79 1.80
C PHE A 55 8.68 -4.21 1.93
N ALA A 56 9.93 -4.44 1.56
CA ALA A 56 10.54 -5.77 1.67
C ALA A 56 10.52 -6.34 3.10
N LYS A 57 10.52 -5.50 4.12
CA LYS A 57 10.51 -5.86 5.55
C LYS A 57 9.12 -5.86 6.19
N SER A 58 8.09 -5.33 5.52
CA SER A 58 6.75 -5.24 6.08
C SER A 58 5.96 -6.54 5.89
N ASP A 59 5.15 -6.90 6.87
CA ASP A 59 4.20 -8.01 6.78
C ASP A 59 2.86 -7.56 6.20
N LEU A 60 2.45 -6.32 6.47
CA LEU A 60 1.20 -5.73 6.00
C LEU A 60 1.38 -4.24 5.75
N VAL A 61 0.82 -3.73 4.67
CA VAL A 61 0.83 -2.30 4.35
C VAL A 61 -0.58 -1.73 4.41
N ILE A 62 -0.73 -0.55 5.04
CA ILE A 62 -1.99 0.20 5.05
C ILE A 62 -1.71 1.53 4.34
N SER A 63 -2.38 1.80 3.23
CA SER A 63 -2.12 3.02 2.46
C SER A 63 -3.34 3.53 1.68
N ARG A 64 -3.21 4.74 1.14
CA ARG A 64 -4.06 5.21 0.04
C ARG A 64 -3.75 4.42 -1.23
N ALA A 65 -4.64 4.47 -2.22
CA ALA A 65 -4.54 3.67 -3.44
C ALA A 65 -4.13 4.52 -4.66
N GLY A 66 -3.10 5.37 -4.49
CA GLY A 66 -2.48 6.02 -5.64
C GLY A 66 -1.87 5.01 -6.61
N ALA A 67 -1.81 5.33 -7.90
CA ALA A 67 -1.32 4.40 -8.93
C ALA A 67 0.11 3.91 -8.65
N SER A 68 1.02 4.80 -8.23
CA SER A 68 2.39 4.43 -7.85
C SER A 68 2.42 3.51 -6.64
N SER A 69 1.62 3.81 -5.60
CA SER A 69 1.55 2.97 -4.40
C SER A 69 1.08 1.56 -4.72
N VAL A 70 0.04 1.42 -5.55
CA VAL A 70 -0.47 0.10 -5.97
C VAL A 70 0.56 -0.66 -6.80
N ALA A 71 1.27 0.03 -7.72
CA ALA A 71 2.33 -0.59 -8.51
C ALA A 71 3.51 -1.06 -7.64
N GLU A 72 3.93 -0.26 -6.66
CA GLU A 72 5.00 -0.60 -5.72
C GLU A 72 4.61 -1.78 -4.81
N LEU A 73 3.36 -1.81 -4.33
CA LEU A 73 2.82 -2.93 -3.54
C LEU A 73 2.79 -4.22 -4.35
N ALA A 74 2.32 -4.15 -5.59
CA ALA A 74 2.34 -5.28 -6.51
C ALA A 74 3.78 -5.78 -6.77
N ALA A 75 4.69 -4.88 -7.12
CA ALA A 75 6.09 -5.22 -7.39
C ALA A 75 6.79 -5.84 -6.17
N SER A 76 6.55 -5.30 -4.97
CA SER A 76 7.12 -5.83 -3.73
C SER A 76 6.43 -7.11 -3.26
N GLY A 77 5.24 -7.42 -3.77
CA GLY A 77 4.42 -8.56 -3.34
C GLY A 77 4.01 -8.45 -1.88
N ARG A 78 3.65 -7.24 -1.44
CA ARG A 78 3.21 -7.01 -0.06
C ARG A 78 1.69 -6.96 0.02
N PRO A 79 1.11 -7.70 0.98
CA PRO A 79 -0.32 -7.63 1.21
C PRO A 79 -0.71 -6.25 1.72
N ALA A 80 -1.87 -5.75 1.28
CA ALA A 80 -2.27 -4.40 1.60
C ALA A 80 -3.73 -4.27 2.05
N ILE A 81 -3.96 -3.33 2.97
CA ILE A 81 -5.26 -2.71 3.21
C ILE A 81 -5.23 -1.36 2.51
N LEU A 82 -5.99 -1.22 1.45
CA LEU A 82 -6.09 0.01 0.68
C LEU A 82 -7.33 0.79 1.08
N ILE A 83 -7.11 2.06 1.40
CA ILE A 83 -8.16 3.00 1.80
C ILE A 83 -8.15 4.14 0.77
N PRO A 84 -8.94 4.03 -0.31
CA PRO A 84 -9.02 5.08 -1.33
C PRO A 84 -9.39 6.42 -0.72
N PHE A 85 -8.82 7.51 -1.25
CA PHE A 85 -9.18 8.85 -0.83
C PHE A 85 -10.51 9.25 -1.47
N ALA A 86 -11.53 9.48 -0.66
CA ALA A 86 -12.89 9.79 -1.12
C ALA A 86 -13.00 11.10 -1.95
N GLY A 87 -12.02 12.01 -1.83
CA GLY A 87 -11.92 13.24 -2.63
C GLY A 87 -11.08 13.10 -3.91
N ALA A 88 -10.71 11.88 -4.30
CA ALA A 88 -9.95 11.68 -5.55
C ALA A 88 -10.84 11.97 -6.76
N MET A 89 -10.32 12.75 -7.71
CA MET A 89 -11.01 13.06 -8.95
C MET A 89 -11.31 11.74 -9.70
N ASP A 90 -12.53 11.61 -10.25
CA ASP A 90 -12.99 10.44 -11.03
C ASP A 90 -12.84 9.08 -10.32
N ASP A 91 -12.77 9.07 -8.99
CA ASP A 91 -12.68 7.84 -8.15
C ASP A 91 -11.57 6.85 -8.57
N HIS A 92 -10.51 7.35 -9.23
CA HIS A 92 -9.44 6.50 -9.75
C HIS A 92 -8.72 5.69 -8.65
N GLN A 93 -8.69 6.16 -7.39
CA GLN A 93 -8.08 5.40 -6.30
C GLN A 93 -8.87 4.14 -5.96
N THR A 94 -10.21 4.19 -6.00
CA THR A 94 -11.03 3.00 -5.82
C THR A 94 -10.78 1.98 -6.93
N ALA A 95 -10.70 2.43 -8.19
CA ALA A 95 -10.37 1.55 -9.31
C ALA A 95 -9.00 0.85 -9.13
N ASN A 96 -7.97 1.61 -8.74
CA ASN A 96 -6.64 1.06 -8.45
C ASN A 96 -6.66 0.04 -7.30
N ALA A 97 -7.37 0.36 -6.20
CA ALA A 97 -7.49 -0.55 -5.06
C ALA A 97 -8.19 -1.86 -5.45
N ARG A 98 -9.26 -1.77 -6.24
CA ARG A 98 -10.02 -2.93 -6.72
C ARG A 98 -9.20 -3.82 -7.67
N GLN A 99 -8.30 -3.26 -8.45
CA GLN A 99 -7.38 -4.05 -9.26
C GLN A 99 -6.46 -4.92 -8.40
N LEU A 100 -5.84 -4.36 -7.35
CA LEU A 100 -4.99 -5.13 -6.44
C LEU A 100 -5.81 -6.16 -5.66
N GLU A 101 -7.01 -5.82 -5.24
CA GLU A 101 -7.93 -6.74 -4.57
C GLU A 101 -8.34 -7.91 -5.48
N ALA A 102 -8.70 -7.64 -6.73
CA ALA A 102 -9.05 -8.67 -7.71
C ALA A 102 -7.89 -9.63 -8.02
N ALA A 103 -6.65 -9.12 -7.97
CA ALA A 103 -5.44 -9.94 -8.07
C ALA A 103 -5.12 -10.72 -6.78
N GLY A 104 -5.91 -10.54 -5.71
CA GLY A 104 -5.68 -11.16 -4.41
C GLY A 104 -4.55 -10.53 -3.60
N GLY A 105 -4.07 -9.33 -3.97
CA GLY A 105 -2.94 -8.65 -3.32
C GLY A 105 -3.31 -7.79 -2.12
N GLY A 106 -4.60 -7.63 -1.83
CA GLY A 106 -5.06 -6.79 -0.73
C GLY A 106 -6.57 -6.76 -0.61
N ILE A 107 -7.05 -5.86 0.23
CA ILE A 107 -8.48 -5.51 0.32
C ILE A 107 -8.67 -4.01 0.15
N CYS A 108 -9.81 -3.63 -0.42
CA CYS A 108 -10.24 -2.25 -0.56
C CYS A 108 -11.31 -1.92 0.49
N LEU A 109 -11.03 -0.95 1.35
CA LEU A 109 -11.98 -0.46 2.36
C LEU A 109 -12.38 0.98 2.04
N ALA A 110 -13.67 1.23 1.88
CA ALA A 110 -14.18 2.58 1.64
C ALA A 110 -13.98 3.44 2.90
N GLU A 111 -13.42 4.64 2.73
CA GLU A 111 -13.13 5.55 3.86
C GLU A 111 -14.40 5.92 4.64
N ALA A 112 -15.54 6.05 3.95
CA ALA A 112 -16.82 6.41 4.57
C ALA A 112 -17.39 5.32 5.49
N GLU A 113 -16.99 4.07 5.30
CA GLU A 113 -17.45 2.91 6.08
C GLU A 113 -16.41 2.45 7.12
N LEU A 114 -15.28 3.14 7.20
CA LEU A 114 -14.12 2.72 7.99
C LEU A 114 -14.00 3.53 9.28
N ASP A 115 -14.20 2.85 10.39
CA ASP A 115 -13.83 3.33 11.72
C ASP A 115 -12.62 2.56 12.29
N ALA A 116 -12.17 2.97 13.48
CA ALA A 116 -11.04 2.35 14.15
C ALA A 116 -11.30 0.87 14.50
N ALA A 117 -12.53 0.51 14.84
CA ALA A 117 -12.88 -0.85 15.22
C ALA A 117 -12.91 -1.79 13.99
N ALA A 118 -13.48 -1.34 12.89
CA ALA A 118 -13.48 -2.08 11.63
C ALA A 118 -12.05 -2.32 11.12
N LEU A 119 -11.19 -1.28 11.17
CA LEU A 119 -9.78 -1.43 10.78
C LEU A 119 -9.02 -2.38 11.72
N ALA A 120 -9.23 -2.28 13.03
CA ALA A 120 -8.63 -3.18 14.03
C ALA A 120 -8.99 -4.64 13.77
N ALA A 121 -10.26 -4.92 13.47
CA ALA A 121 -10.72 -6.27 13.14
C ALA A 121 -10.01 -6.84 11.90
N ARG A 122 -9.83 -6.04 10.83
CA ARG A 122 -9.11 -6.47 9.62
C ARG A 122 -7.63 -6.72 9.88
N ILE A 123 -6.97 -5.81 10.61
CA ILE A 123 -5.57 -5.97 11.03
C ILE A 123 -5.41 -7.26 11.83
N THR A 124 -6.26 -7.49 12.83
CA THR A 124 -6.22 -8.68 13.67
C THR A 124 -6.39 -9.96 12.84
N THR A 125 -7.38 -10.00 11.96
CA THR A 125 -7.61 -11.16 11.07
C THR A 125 -6.36 -11.49 10.26
N PHE A 126 -5.75 -10.52 9.61
CA PHE A 126 -4.58 -10.74 8.76
C PHE A 126 -3.34 -11.14 9.55
N LEU A 127 -3.05 -10.47 10.66
CA LEU A 127 -1.87 -10.76 11.45
C LEU A 127 -2.00 -12.07 12.27
N SER A 128 -3.21 -12.59 12.41
CA SER A 128 -3.46 -13.90 13.04
C SER A 128 -3.33 -15.06 12.06
N ASP A 129 -3.31 -14.82 10.75
CA ASP A 129 -3.18 -15.83 9.70
C ASP A 129 -2.07 -15.47 8.71
N LEU A 130 -0.82 -15.69 9.13
CA LEU A 130 0.36 -15.42 8.32
C LEU A 130 0.41 -16.19 6.99
N PRO A 131 -0.05 -17.46 6.89
CA PRO A 131 -0.14 -18.15 5.61
C PRO A 131 -1.05 -17.43 4.60
N THR A 132 -2.24 -16.99 5.02
CA THR A 132 -3.16 -16.22 4.19
C THR A 132 -2.54 -14.87 3.79
N LEU A 133 -1.89 -14.18 4.72
CA LEU A 133 -1.20 -12.93 4.45
C LEU A 133 -0.09 -13.10 3.40
N ALA A 134 0.70 -14.16 3.51
CA ALA A 134 1.74 -14.49 2.53
C ALA A 134 1.15 -14.87 1.15
N ALA A 135 0.02 -15.57 1.11
CA ALA A 135 -0.69 -15.88 -0.13
C ALA A 135 -1.19 -14.61 -0.83
N MET A 136 -1.73 -13.66 -0.05
CA MET A 136 -2.16 -12.36 -0.54
C MET A 136 -1.00 -11.59 -1.20
N GLY A 137 0.17 -11.53 -0.57
CA GLY A 137 1.35 -10.90 -1.17
C GLY A 137 1.75 -11.54 -2.51
N ARG A 138 1.67 -12.87 -2.63
CA ARG A 138 1.93 -13.56 -3.91
C ARG A 138 0.90 -13.24 -4.98
N GLY A 139 -0.38 -13.13 -4.62
CA GLY A 139 -1.46 -12.75 -5.53
C GLY A 139 -1.21 -11.38 -6.17
N GLY A 140 -0.85 -10.40 -5.36
CA GLY A 140 -0.55 -9.04 -5.83
C GLY A 140 0.59 -8.95 -6.85
N ARG A 141 1.59 -9.83 -6.75
CA ARG A 141 2.73 -9.84 -7.70
C ARG A 141 2.32 -10.09 -9.16
N GLY A 142 1.21 -10.79 -9.39
CA GLY A 142 0.69 -11.00 -10.73
C GLY A 142 0.27 -9.71 -11.45
N LEU A 143 0.09 -8.63 -10.71
CA LEU A 143 -0.25 -7.31 -11.26
C LEU A 143 0.99 -6.46 -11.59
N ALA A 144 2.18 -6.86 -11.18
CA ALA A 144 3.39 -6.06 -11.33
C ALA A 144 3.86 -6.03 -12.79
N ALA A 145 3.97 -4.85 -13.36
CA ALA A 145 4.58 -4.60 -14.66
C ALA A 145 6.03 -4.11 -14.47
N VAL A 146 6.91 -5.01 -14.03
CA VAL A 146 8.31 -4.70 -13.70
C VAL A 146 9.15 -4.32 -14.92
N ASP A 147 8.69 -4.67 -16.11
CA ASP A 147 9.29 -4.40 -17.43
C ASP A 147 8.59 -3.26 -18.19
N ALA A 148 7.74 -2.49 -17.52
CA ALA A 148 6.95 -1.42 -18.15
C ALA A 148 7.82 -0.40 -18.89
N ALA A 149 8.98 -0.02 -18.32
CA ALA A 149 9.91 0.92 -18.95
C ALA A 149 10.48 0.36 -20.27
N ASP A 150 10.90 -0.89 -20.28
CA ASP A 150 11.44 -1.56 -21.47
C ASP A 150 10.37 -1.73 -22.54
N THR A 151 9.16 -2.09 -22.11
CA THR A 151 7.98 -2.21 -23.01
C THR A 151 7.65 -0.88 -23.67
N ILE A 152 7.60 0.22 -22.91
CA ILE A 152 7.32 1.58 -23.45
C ILE A 152 8.46 2.02 -24.39
N ALA A 153 9.72 1.78 -24.01
CA ALA A 153 10.85 2.09 -24.86
C ALA A 153 10.79 1.31 -26.19
N GLY A 154 10.43 0.02 -26.14
CA GLY A 154 10.21 -0.81 -27.33
C GLY A 154 9.15 -0.19 -28.26
N TYR A 155 7.96 0.16 -27.74
CA TYR A 155 6.92 0.83 -28.55
C TYR A 155 7.38 2.16 -29.14
N ALA A 156 8.13 2.97 -28.39
CA ALA A 156 8.64 4.24 -28.90
C ALA A 156 9.64 4.03 -30.06
N LEU A 157 10.51 3.03 -29.96
CA LEU A 157 11.45 2.69 -31.02
C LEU A 157 10.74 2.16 -32.27
N ASP A 158 9.76 1.31 -32.12
CA ASP A 158 8.95 0.75 -33.22
C ASP A 158 8.18 1.87 -33.94
N LEU A 159 7.60 2.81 -33.22
CA LEU A 159 6.93 3.98 -33.80
C LEU A 159 7.91 4.88 -34.58
N ALA A 160 9.10 5.12 -34.03
CA ALA A 160 10.15 5.89 -34.70
C ALA A 160 10.61 5.23 -36.00
N ALA A 161 10.82 3.91 -35.98
CA ALA A 161 11.20 3.14 -37.16
C ALA A 161 10.13 3.13 -38.24
N SER A 162 8.85 3.01 -37.87
CA SER A 162 7.72 3.02 -38.80
C SER A 162 7.37 4.41 -39.33
N GLY A 163 7.63 5.48 -38.55
CA GLY A 163 7.40 6.88 -38.95
C GLY A 163 8.41 7.39 -39.97
N GLY A 164 9.63 6.87 -39.96
CA GLY A 164 10.68 7.24 -40.94
C GLY A 164 10.37 6.85 -42.39
N SER A 165 9.47 5.91 -42.63
CA SER A 165 9.11 5.43 -43.96
C SER A 165 8.05 6.28 -44.67
N ARG A 166 7.42 7.25 -43.99
CA ARG A 166 6.36 8.12 -44.56
C ARG A 166 6.83 9.46 -45.06
N SER A 167 8.09 9.85 -44.89
CA SER A 167 8.61 11.19 -45.29
C SER A 167 9.35 11.20 -46.65
N ALA A 168 9.29 10.13 -47.44
CA ALA A 168 10.00 10.02 -48.71
C ALA A 168 9.02 9.74 -49.89
N ARG A 169 7.93 10.51 -49.98
CA ARG A 169 7.13 10.61 -51.21
C ARG A 169 6.63 12.05 -51.43
#